data_3a36a502d467fdba8022dd818bf1665a
#
_entry.id   3a36a502d467fdba8022dd818bf1665a
#
_cell.length_a   1.000
_cell.length_b   1.000
_cell.length_c   1.000
_cell.angle_alpha   90.00
_cell.angle_beta   90.00
_cell.angle_gamma   90.00
#
_symmetry.space_group_name_H-M   'P 1'
#
loop_
_entity.id
_entity.type
_entity.pdbx_description
1 polymer ?
#
loop_
_entity_poly.entity_id
_entity_poly.type
_entity_poly.pdbx_seq_one_letter_code
_entity_poly.pdbx_strand_id
1 'polypeptide(L)'
;SYGETGKNYYAALFQSSTGTRDTIASAAQRLMTEFNKTTAEIEEIRAKLVALGIKEEDIDKEVVNAFNNDDWSENALYNTIDTLKGLLSPTFPAFSTTAGNVTLKVVDESMKDNFAPAAYFVSPLDNKSSDETIIINNWDSTGYLSYDLLSHEGIPGHLYQYNYLKNSNQHNIVKVLCPTAYKEGWAT
;
A
#
# COMPACT_ATOMS: atom_id res chain seq x y z
N SER A 1 -20.56 12.55 24.71
CA SER A 1 -20.97 11.23 24.19
C SER A 1 -22.18 11.43 23.28
N TYR A 2 -22.10 10.92 22.08
CA TYR A 2 -23.19 11.04 21.09
C TYR A 2 -24.36 10.06 21.33
N GLY A 3 -24.36 9.36 22.48
CA GLY A 3 -25.43 8.44 22.88
C GLY A 3 -25.64 7.29 21.87
N GLU A 4 -26.84 6.72 21.89
CA GLU A 4 -27.20 5.57 21.02
C GLU A 4 -27.22 5.93 19.54
N THR A 5 -27.69 7.14 19.21
CA THR A 5 -27.69 7.64 17.81
C THR A 5 -26.29 7.69 17.23
N GLY A 6 -25.29 8.14 18.02
CA GLY A 6 -23.90 8.18 17.58
C GLY A 6 -23.30 6.79 17.38
N LYS A 7 -23.65 5.82 18.21
CA LYS A 7 -23.21 4.43 18.04
C LYS A 7 -23.78 3.81 16.76
N ASN A 8 -25.06 4.02 16.50
CA ASN A 8 -25.72 3.51 15.30
C ASN A 8 -25.16 4.13 14.03
N TYR A 9 -24.91 5.45 14.04
CA TYR A 9 -24.25 6.14 12.95
C TYR A 9 -22.85 5.58 12.68
N TYR A 10 -22.04 5.42 13.73
CA TYR A 10 -20.69 4.88 13.60
C TYR A 10 -20.69 3.43 13.07
N ALA A 11 -21.62 2.59 13.53
CA ALA A 11 -21.76 1.23 13.03
C ALA A 11 -22.12 1.20 11.53
N ALA A 12 -23.05 2.05 11.09
CA ALA A 12 -23.40 2.18 9.68
C ALA A 12 -22.23 2.70 8.83
N LEU A 13 -21.51 3.70 9.32
CA LEU A 13 -20.32 4.25 8.66
C LEU A 13 -19.22 3.19 8.54
N PHE A 14 -18.97 2.43 9.62
CA PHE A 14 -18.01 1.33 9.62
C PHE A 14 -18.34 0.30 8.54
N GLN A 15 -19.58 -0.19 8.49
CA GLN A 15 -20.01 -1.17 7.49
C GLN A 15 -19.93 -0.63 6.06
N SER A 16 -20.30 0.64 5.86
CA SER A 16 -20.23 1.28 4.55
C SER A 16 -18.78 1.45 4.07
N SER A 17 -17.87 1.86 4.96
CA SER A 17 -16.46 2.09 4.61
C SER A 17 -15.67 0.80 4.42
N THR A 18 -16.02 -0.26 5.14
CA THR A 18 -15.31 -1.55 5.07
C THR A 18 -15.94 -2.55 4.11
N GLY A 19 -17.20 -2.32 3.70
CA GLY A 19 -17.95 -3.28 2.88
C GLY A 19 -18.31 -4.57 3.61
N THR A 20 -18.09 -4.67 4.94
CA THR A 20 -18.40 -5.85 5.75
C THR A 20 -19.72 -5.73 6.48
N ARG A 21 -20.32 -6.90 6.83
CA ARG A 21 -21.46 -6.97 7.76
C ARG A 21 -21.03 -7.25 9.20
N ASP A 22 -19.74 -7.32 9.46
CA ASP A 22 -19.23 -7.56 10.80
C ASP A 22 -19.57 -6.44 11.77
N THR A 23 -19.60 -6.79 13.03
CA THR A 23 -19.69 -5.79 14.09
C THR A 23 -18.31 -5.17 14.36
N ILE A 24 -18.30 -3.93 14.86
CA ILE A 24 -17.06 -3.25 15.30
C ILE A 24 -16.30 -4.11 16.31
N ALA A 25 -17.00 -4.76 17.26
CA ALA A 25 -16.38 -5.63 18.25
C ALA A 25 -15.70 -6.85 17.62
N SER A 26 -16.34 -7.50 16.64
CA SER A 26 -15.74 -8.62 15.92
C SER A 26 -14.50 -8.20 15.13
N ALA A 27 -14.56 -7.05 14.45
CA ALA A 27 -13.42 -6.51 13.73
C ALA A 27 -12.26 -6.15 14.69
N ALA A 28 -12.54 -5.51 15.81
CA ALA A 28 -11.53 -5.19 16.83
C ALA A 28 -10.86 -6.45 17.39
N GLN A 29 -11.62 -7.51 17.62
CA GLN A 29 -11.05 -8.79 18.08
C GLN A 29 -10.11 -9.41 17.04
N ARG A 30 -10.48 -9.39 15.75
CA ARG A 30 -9.59 -9.87 14.67
C ARG A 30 -8.32 -9.03 14.57
N LEU A 31 -8.45 -7.71 14.60
CA LEU A 31 -7.30 -6.81 14.56
C LEU A 31 -6.36 -7.06 15.76
N MET A 32 -6.90 -7.29 16.95
CA MET A 32 -6.08 -7.64 18.12
C MET A 32 -5.34 -8.98 17.93
N THR A 33 -5.99 -9.96 17.30
CA THR A 33 -5.36 -11.24 16.99
C THR A 33 -4.19 -11.07 16.02
N GLU A 34 -4.39 -10.31 14.94
CA GLU A 34 -3.32 -10.02 13.98
C GLU A 34 -2.21 -9.18 14.61
N PHE A 35 -2.55 -8.18 15.43
CA PHE A 35 -1.57 -7.39 16.17
C PHE A 35 -0.65 -8.26 17.02
N ASN A 36 -1.24 -9.19 17.81
CA ASN A 36 -0.46 -10.08 18.66
C ASN A 36 0.43 -11.02 17.82
N LYS A 37 -0.07 -11.53 16.69
CA LYS A 37 0.69 -12.36 15.77
C LYS A 37 1.87 -11.59 15.18
N THR A 38 1.62 -10.40 14.63
CA THR A 38 2.67 -9.54 14.04
C THR A 38 3.73 -9.16 15.09
N THR A 39 3.30 -8.86 16.33
CA THR A 39 4.24 -8.58 17.42
C THR A 39 5.15 -9.79 17.69
N ALA A 40 4.59 -11.00 17.71
CA ALA A 40 5.41 -12.21 17.89
C ALA A 40 6.38 -12.44 16.72
N GLU A 41 5.96 -12.16 15.49
CA GLU A 41 6.83 -12.25 14.30
C GLU A 41 7.97 -11.22 14.36
N ILE A 42 7.70 -9.99 14.82
CA ILE A 42 8.74 -8.97 15.03
C ILE A 42 9.77 -9.46 16.05
N GLU A 43 9.33 -10.01 17.19
CA GLU A 43 10.24 -10.55 18.20
C GLU A 43 11.09 -11.71 17.66
N GLU A 44 10.52 -12.59 16.83
CA GLU A 44 11.27 -13.65 16.16
C GLU A 44 12.34 -13.10 15.22
N ILE A 45 12.01 -12.04 14.45
CA ILE A 45 12.97 -11.39 13.54
C ILE A 45 14.07 -10.71 14.35
N ARG A 46 13.74 -10.00 15.43
CA ARG A 46 14.73 -9.40 16.33
C ARG A 46 15.70 -10.44 16.89
N ALA A 47 15.16 -11.57 17.35
CA ALA A 47 16.01 -12.68 17.82
C ALA A 47 16.95 -13.23 16.74
N LYS A 48 16.50 -13.32 15.49
CA LYS A 48 17.35 -13.72 14.35
C LYS A 48 18.45 -12.71 14.08
N LEU A 49 18.16 -11.40 14.16
CA LEU A 49 19.17 -10.35 13.99
C LEU A 49 20.24 -10.41 15.09
N VAL A 50 19.81 -10.65 16.33
CA VAL A 50 20.76 -10.87 17.45
C VAL A 50 21.63 -12.10 17.20
N ALA A 51 21.06 -13.20 16.72
CA ALA A 51 21.81 -14.41 16.38
C ALA A 51 22.83 -14.19 15.24
N LEU A 52 22.58 -13.22 14.37
CA LEU A 52 23.53 -12.77 13.32
C LEU A 52 24.59 -11.79 13.84
N GLY A 53 24.59 -11.44 15.13
CA GLY A 53 25.60 -10.62 15.77
C GLY A 53 25.25 -9.15 15.92
N ILE A 54 24.02 -8.73 15.56
CA ILE A 54 23.54 -7.37 15.83
C ILE A 54 23.13 -7.31 17.31
N LYS A 55 23.60 -6.31 18.03
CA LYS A 55 23.20 -6.14 19.43
C LYS A 55 21.75 -5.68 19.50
N GLU A 56 21.01 -6.19 20.49
CA GLU A 56 19.60 -5.84 20.70
C GLU A 56 19.37 -4.32 20.73
N GLU A 57 20.25 -3.58 21.42
CA GLU A 57 20.21 -2.12 21.54
C GLU A 57 20.48 -1.37 20.23
N ASP A 58 21.09 -2.02 19.25
CA ASP A 58 21.44 -1.41 17.95
C ASP A 58 20.43 -1.75 16.84
N ILE A 59 19.47 -2.68 17.06
CA ILE A 59 18.53 -3.13 16.01
C ILE A 59 17.77 -1.94 15.40
N ASP A 60 17.16 -1.10 16.24
CA ASP A 60 16.34 0.01 15.74
C ASP A 60 17.18 1.03 14.97
N LYS A 61 18.45 1.22 15.38
CA LYS A 61 19.40 2.08 14.67
C LYS A 61 19.77 1.49 13.30
N GLU A 62 19.98 0.17 13.22
CA GLU A 62 20.27 -0.50 11.93
C GLU A 62 19.07 -0.44 10.98
N VAL A 63 17.84 -0.57 11.49
CA VAL A 63 16.63 -0.36 10.70
C VAL A 63 16.57 1.06 10.16
N VAL A 64 16.78 2.09 11.01
CA VAL A 64 16.80 3.49 10.57
C VAL A 64 17.90 3.73 9.52
N ASN A 65 19.09 3.15 9.71
CA ASN A 65 20.17 3.24 8.72
C ASN A 65 19.79 2.61 7.39
N ALA A 66 19.05 1.50 7.39
CA ALA A 66 18.57 0.86 6.15
C ALA A 66 17.64 1.80 5.37
N PHE A 67 16.71 2.51 6.05
CA PHE A 67 15.86 3.51 5.41
C PHE A 67 16.67 4.69 4.85
N ASN A 68 17.65 5.19 5.60
CA ASN A 68 18.48 6.34 5.18
C ASN A 68 19.41 6.01 4.01
N ASN A 69 19.72 4.73 3.78
CA ASN A 69 20.55 4.26 2.67
C ASN A 69 19.74 3.82 1.45
N ASP A 70 18.40 3.94 1.50
CA ASP A 70 17.56 3.63 0.36
C ASP A 70 17.79 4.62 -0.78
N ASP A 71 17.86 4.10 -2.00
CA ASP A 71 18.11 4.91 -3.20
C ASP A 71 16.79 5.37 -3.83
N TRP A 72 16.54 6.67 -3.74
CA TRP A 72 15.36 7.35 -4.30
C TRP A 72 15.63 8.04 -5.63
N SER A 73 16.75 7.73 -6.29
CA SER A 73 16.99 8.22 -7.64
C SER A 73 15.95 7.67 -8.63
N GLU A 74 15.65 8.43 -9.67
CA GLU A 74 14.68 8.03 -10.69
C GLU A 74 15.00 6.65 -11.27
N ASN A 75 16.27 6.38 -11.57
CA ASN A 75 16.70 5.09 -12.10
C ASN A 75 16.46 3.94 -11.11
N ALA A 76 16.74 4.14 -9.82
CA ALA A 76 16.50 3.11 -8.80
C ALA A 76 15.00 2.83 -8.64
N LEU A 77 14.17 3.85 -8.65
CA LEU A 77 12.71 3.69 -8.57
C LEU A 77 12.14 2.92 -9.76
N TYR A 78 12.58 3.20 -10.99
CA TYR A 78 12.16 2.43 -12.17
C TYR A 78 12.69 0.99 -12.13
N ASN A 79 13.91 0.75 -11.70
CA ASN A 79 14.46 -0.60 -11.50
C ASN A 79 13.66 -1.39 -10.47
N THR A 80 13.17 -0.74 -9.41
CA THR A 80 12.31 -1.34 -8.41
C THR A 80 10.97 -1.75 -9.03
N ILE A 81 10.34 -0.90 -9.83
CA ILE A 81 9.09 -1.22 -10.55
C ILE A 81 9.30 -2.43 -11.48
N ASP A 82 10.40 -2.50 -12.21
CA ASP A 82 10.68 -3.62 -13.11
C ASP A 82 10.97 -4.92 -12.35
N THR A 83 11.62 -4.84 -11.20
CA THR A 83 11.79 -5.97 -10.27
C THR A 83 10.43 -6.48 -9.78
N LEU A 84 9.55 -5.59 -9.32
CA LEU A 84 8.21 -5.93 -8.85
C LEU A 84 7.37 -6.57 -9.95
N LYS A 85 7.43 -6.07 -11.19
CA LYS A 85 6.79 -6.72 -12.36
C LYS A 85 7.31 -8.14 -12.57
N GLY A 86 8.60 -8.35 -12.44
CA GLY A 86 9.22 -9.67 -12.57
C GLY A 86 8.75 -10.68 -11.51
N LEU A 87 8.47 -10.21 -10.31
CA LEU A 87 8.02 -11.04 -9.19
C LEU A 87 6.55 -11.46 -9.29
N LEU A 88 5.73 -10.80 -10.12
CA LEU A 88 4.31 -11.14 -10.27
C LEU A 88 4.06 -12.54 -10.84
N SER A 89 4.94 -13.02 -11.73
CA SER A 89 4.81 -14.34 -12.33
C SER A 89 5.45 -15.41 -11.42
N PRO A 90 4.80 -16.56 -11.15
CA PRO A 90 3.53 -17.07 -11.70
C PRO A 90 2.32 -16.84 -10.77
N THR A 91 2.46 -16.10 -9.68
CA THR A 91 1.47 -16.06 -8.58
C THR A 91 0.24 -15.22 -8.89
N PHE A 92 0.43 -14.15 -9.67
CA PHE A 92 -0.63 -13.22 -10.02
C PHE A 92 -1.05 -13.37 -11.49
N PRO A 93 -2.30 -13.07 -11.85
CA PRO A 93 -2.71 -12.93 -13.23
C PRO A 93 -1.79 -11.97 -13.99
N ALA A 94 -1.54 -12.24 -15.26
CA ALA A 94 -0.67 -11.39 -16.06
C ALA A 94 -1.14 -9.94 -16.01
N PHE A 95 -0.19 -9.02 -15.79
CA PHE A 95 -0.45 -7.59 -15.89
C PHE A 95 -0.90 -7.27 -17.32
N SER A 96 -2.02 -6.59 -17.47
CA SER A 96 -2.56 -6.28 -18.78
C SER A 96 -1.58 -5.43 -19.57
N THR A 97 -1.14 -5.93 -20.73
CA THR A 97 -0.29 -5.19 -21.67
C THR A 97 -0.97 -3.96 -22.29
N THR A 98 -2.29 -3.80 -22.04
CA THR A 98 -3.03 -2.58 -22.39
C THR A 98 -2.89 -1.47 -21.35
N ALA A 99 -2.30 -1.75 -20.18
CA ALA A 99 -1.83 -0.71 -19.31
C ALA A 99 -0.71 0.06 -20.02
N GLY A 100 -0.83 1.37 -20.08
CA GLY A 100 0.23 2.23 -20.56
C GLY A 100 1.51 2.10 -19.72
N ASN A 101 2.50 2.91 -20.02
CA ASN A 101 3.72 2.93 -19.23
C ASN A 101 3.43 3.42 -17.81
N VAL A 102 4.14 2.85 -16.84
CA VAL A 102 4.15 3.40 -15.48
C VAL A 102 5.05 4.62 -15.49
N THR A 103 4.50 5.77 -15.11
CA THR A 103 5.23 7.03 -14.99
C THR A 103 5.35 7.40 -13.52
N LEU A 104 6.57 7.67 -13.08
CA LEU A 104 6.84 8.21 -11.75
C LEU A 104 6.95 9.73 -11.83
N LYS A 105 6.27 10.42 -10.92
CA LYS A 105 6.32 11.89 -10.80
C LYS A 105 6.68 12.27 -9.38
N VAL A 106 7.63 13.17 -9.23
CA VAL A 106 7.99 13.72 -7.92
C VAL A 106 7.05 14.87 -7.58
N VAL A 107 6.63 14.93 -6.32
CA VAL A 107 5.86 16.05 -5.75
C VAL A 107 6.67 17.33 -5.84
N ASP A 108 6.01 18.44 -6.23
CA ASP A 108 6.62 19.77 -6.16
C ASP A 108 7.01 20.12 -4.72
N GLU A 109 8.17 20.78 -4.54
CA GLU A 109 8.69 21.12 -3.21
C GLU A 109 7.68 21.91 -2.37
N SER A 110 6.87 22.76 -2.99
CA SER A 110 5.84 23.55 -2.30
C SER A 110 4.72 22.71 -1.67
N MET A 111 4.58 21.46 -2.08
CA MET A 111 3.54 20.54 -1.61
C MET A 111 4.09 19.45 -0.67
N LYS A 112 5.40 19.35 -0.47
CA LYS A 112 6.05 18.24 0.23
C LYS A 112 5.49 17.94 1.62
N ASP A 113 5.17 18.99 2.38
CA ASP A 113 4.70 18.85 3.78
C ASP A 113 3.22 18.45 3.88
N ASN A 114 2.48 18.51 2.77
CA ASN A 114 1.03 18.28 2.71
C ASN A 114 0.65 17.10 1.81
N PHE A 115 1.62 16.36 1.29
CA PHE A 115 1.39 15.22 0.41
C PHE A 115 1.83 13.93 1.11
N ALA A 116 1.13 12.82 0.84
CA ALA A 116 1.51 11.50 1.31
C ALA A 116 2.91 11.10 0.77
N PRO A 117 3.61 10.14 1.40
CA PRO A 117 4.90 9.65 0.92
C PRO A 117 4.87 9.15 -0.53
N ALA A 118 3.77 8.52 -0.93
CA ALA A 118 3.47 8.19 -2.32
C ALA A 118 1.96 8.13 -2.54
N ALA A 119 1.52 8.13 -3.80
CA ALA A 119 0.13 7.88 -4.16
C ALA A 119 0.02 7.39 -5.61
N TYR A 120 -0.76 6.34 -5.84
CA TYR A 120 -1.19 5.96 -7.18
C TYR A 120 -2.29 6.90 -7.67
N PHE A 121 -2.08 7.51 -8.82
CA PHE A 121 -3.05 8.41 -9.43
C PHE A 121 -3.99 7.63 -10.35
N VAL A 122 -5.21 7.39 -9.87
CA VAL A 122 -6.20 6.53 -10.53
C VAL A 122 -6.55 7.08 -11.92
N SER A 123 -6.29 6.30 -12.95
CA SER A 123 -6.61 6.65 -14.33
C SER A 123 -8.11 6.52 -14.63
N PRO A 124 -8.67 7.26 -15.60
CA PRO A 124 -10.08 7.16 -15.99
C PRO A 124 -10.47 5.75 -16.43
N LEU A 125 -11.67 5.29 -16.06
CA LEU A 125 -12.17 3.95 -16.40
C LEU A 125 -12.39 3.72 -17.89
N ASP A 126 -12.70 4.76 -18.62
CA ASP A 126 -12.95 4.74 -20.07
C ASP A 126 -11.68 4.82 -20.92
N ASN A 127 -10.56 5.24 -20.30
CA ASN A 127 -9.26 5.30 -20.97
C ASN A 127 -8.43 4.06 -20.65
N LYS A 128 -8.60 3.00 -21.42
CA LYS A 128 -7.90 1.72 -21.23
C LYS A 128 -6.41 1.74 -21.62
N SER A 129 -6.00 2.75 -22.36
CA SER A 129 -4.62 2.90 -22.84
C SER A 129 -3.85 4.03 -22.15
N SER A 130 -4.39 4.58 -21.05
CA SER A 130 -3.71 5.65 -20.31
C SER A 130 -2.46 5.14 -19.63
N ASP A 131 -1.44 5.99 -19.61
CA ASP A 131 -0.30 5.78 -18.73
C ASP A 131 -0.75 5.80 -17.27
N GLU A 132 -0.20 4.91 -16.49
CA GLU A 132 -0.45 4.84 -15.05
C GLU A 132 0.58 5.70 -14.32
N THR A 133 0.15 6.51 -13.37
CA THR A 133 1.04 7.45 -12.69
C THR A 133 1.10 7.14 -11.20
N ILE A 134 2.32 7.02 -10.67
CA ILE A 134 2.60 7.01 -9.23
C ILE A 134 3.30 8.34 -8.91
N ILE A 135 2.79 9.05 -7.92
CA ILE A 135 3.40 10.27 -7.42
C ILE A 135 4.22 9.91 -6.20
N ILE A 136 5.46 10.38 -6.14
CA ILE A 136 6.42 10.10 -5.07
C ILE A 136 6.78 11.40 -4.37
N ASN A 137 6.68 11.40 -3.05
CA ASN A 137 7.18 12.48 -2.21
C ASN A 137 8.54 12.05 -1.62
N ASN A 138 9.62 12.29 -2.35
CA ASN A 138 10.97 11.92 -1.93
C ASN A 138 11.72 13.05 -1.19
N TRP A 139 11.04 14.13 -0.83
CA TRP A 139 11.62 15.25 -0.10
C TRP A 139 11.93 14.92 1.36
N ASP A 140 11.12 14.04 1.94
CA ASP A 140 11.33 13.50 3.27
C ASP A 140 10.99 11.99 3.23
N SER A 141 11.96 11.20 2.80
CA SER A 141 11.83 9.74 2.64
C SER A 141 12.06 8.97 3.96
N THR A 142 12.25 9.69 5.07
CA THR A 142 12.52 9.07 6.36
C THR A 142 11.35 8.19 6.83
N GLY A 143 11.65 6.93 7.16
CA GLY A 143 10.70 5.98 7.70
C GLY A 143 9.97 5.11 6.67
N TYR A 144 10.29 5.24 5.37
CA TYR A 144 9.75 4.38 4.31
C TYR A 144 10.86 3.90 3.38
N LEU A 145 10.79 2.65 2.94
CA LEU A 145 11.62 2.14 1.85
C LEU A 145 10.92 2.38 0.51
N SER A 146 11.67 2.76 -0.51
CA SER A 146 11.16 2.95 -1.87
C SER A 146 10.47 1.70 -2.39
N TYR A 147 11.02 0.52 -2.06
CA TYR A 147 10.44 -0.77 -2.40
C TYR A 147 9.03 -0.95 -1.81
N ASP A 148 8.84 -0.64 -0.53
CA ASP A 148 7.55 -0.82 0.15
C ASP A 148 6.49 0.12 -0.42
N LEU A 149 6.84 1.40 -0.64
CA LEU A 149 5.92 2.36 -1.25
C LEU A 149 5.55 2.00 -2.68
N LEU A 150 6.51 1.57 -3.51
CA LEU A 150 6.24 1.18 -4.89
C LEU A 150 5.51 -0.15 -4.99
N SER A 151 5.66 -1.06 -4.03
CA SER A 151 4.82 -2.26 -3.98
C SER A 151 3.39 -1.94 -3.57
N HIS A 152 3.19 -1.05 -2.60
CA HIS A 152 1.87 -0.61 -2.13
C HIS A 152 1.12 0.21 -3.20
N GLU A 153 1.71 1.28 -3.70
CA GLU A 153 1.07 2.17 -4.68
C GLU A 153 1.08 1.60 -6.10
N GLY A 154 2.07 0.78 -6.41
CA GLY A 154 2.31 0.24 -7.74
C GLY A 154 1.92 -1.23 -7.89
N ILE A 155 2.92 -2.11 -7.79
CA ILE A 155 2.83 -3.52 -8.15
C ILE A 155 3.38 -4.37 -6.99
N PRO A 156 2.56 -5.27 -6.41
CA PRO A 156 1.21 -5.70 -6.81
C PRO A 156 0.06 -4.90 -6.20
N GLY A 157 0.30 -3.72 -5.64
CA GLY A 157 -0.65 -2.91 -4.89
C GLY A 157 -1.74 -2.22 -5.72
N HIS A 158 -2.00 -0.94 -5.44
CA HIS A 158 -3.13 -0.19 -5.97
C HIS A 158 -3.19 -0.12 -7.50
N LEU A 159 -2.07 0.19 -8.15
CA LEU A 159 -2.01 0.29 -9.62
C LEU A 159 -2.36 -1.04 -10.28
N TYR A 160 -1.79 -2.14 -9.79
CA TYR A 160 -2.06 -3.48 -10.31
C TYR A 160 -3.53 -3.86 -10.11
N GLN A 161 -4.05 -3.72 -8.89
CA GLN A 161 -5.44 -4.02 -8.56
C GLN A 161 -6.41 -3.24 -9.44
N TYR A 162 -6.21 -1.92 -9.55
CA TYR A 162 -7.09 -1.08 -10.33
C TYR A 162 -7.01 -1.39 -11.82
N ASN A 163 -5.82 -1.62 -12.36
CA ASN A 163 -5.64 -2.00 -13.76
C ASN A 163 -6.33 -3.33 -14.08
N TYR A 164 -6.17 -4.33 -13.20
CA TYR A 164 -6.88 -5.60 -13.34
C TYR A 164 -8.40 -5.40 -13.30
N LEU A 165 -8.90 -4.65 -12.33
CA LEU A 165 -10.33 -4.36 -12.18
C LEU A 165 -10.88 -3.58 -13.39
N LYS A 166 -10.18 -2.53 -13.84
CA LYS A 166 -10.54 -1.70 -15.00
C LYS A 166 -10.73 -2.55 -16.27
N ASN A 167 -9.84 -3.50 -16.50
CA ASN A 167 -9.86 -4.38 -17.67
C ASN A 167 -10.71 -5.64 -17.51
N SER A 168 -11.27 -5.89 -16.33
CA SER A 168 -12.16 -7.02 -16.08
C SER A 168 -13.55 -6.83 -16.71
N ASN A 169 -14.30 -7.92 -16.85
CA ASN A 169 -15.69 -7.91 -17.31
C ASN A 169 -16.69 -7.52 -16.22
N GLN A 170 -16.22 -7.02 -15.07
CA GLN A 170 -17.10 -6.57 -13.99
C GLN A 170 -17.94 -5.36 -14.41
N HIS A 171 -19.15 -5.27 -13.85
CA HIS A 171 -20.00 -4.11 -14.07
C HIS A 171 -19.35 -2.82 -13.57
N ASN A 172 -19.51 -1.71 -14.30
CA ASN A 172 -18.83 -0.44 -13.98
C ASN A 172 -19.11 0.04 -12.54
N ILE A 173 -20.29 -0.23 -12.00
CA ILE A 173 -20.60 0.15 -10.61
C ILE A 173 -19.67 -0.54 -9.59
N VAL A 174 -19.26 -1.78 -9.84
CA VAL A 174 -18.31 -2.52 -8.98
C VAL A 174 -16.93 -1.87 -9.06
N LYS A 175 -16.55 -1.40 -10.26
CA LYS A 175 -15.25 -0.73 -10.47
C LYS A 175 -15.17 0.63 -9.76
N VAL A 176 -16.29 1.33 -9.63
CA VAL A 176 -16.36 2.66 -8.99
C VAL A 176 -16.57 2.54 -7.47
N LEU A 177 -17.46 1.66 -7.03
CA LEU A 177 -17.90 1.58 -5.63
C LEU A 177 -17.09 0.58 -4.79
N CYS A 178 -15.87 0.24 -5.19
CA CYS A 178 -15.00 -0.62 -4.39
C CYS A 178 -14.71 0.05 -3.02
N PRO A 179 -15.03 -0.60 -1.89
CA PRO A 179 -14.77 -0.04 -0.56
C PRO A 179 -13.29 0.26 -0.34
N THR A 180 -13.00 1.39 0.31
CA THR A 180 -11.60 1.81 0.59
C THR A 180 -10.85 0.73 1.37
N ALA A 181 -11.47 0.15 2.40
CA ALA A 181 -10.83 -0.92 3.18
C ALA A 181 -10.43 -2.16 2.32
N TYR A 182 -11.15 -2.44 1.24
CA TYR A 182 -10.76 -3.50 0.31
C TYR A 182 -9.53 -3.10 -0.52
N LYS A 183 -9.47 -1.84 -0.96
CA LYS A 183 -8.33 -1.33 -1.73
C LYS A 183 -7.06 -1.35 -0.89
N GLU A 184 -7.13 -0.80 0.32
CA GLU A 184 -6.00 -0.76 1.26
C GLU A 184 -5.58 -2.16 1.72
N GLY A 185 -6.56 -3.01 2.05
CA GLY A 185 -6.27 -4.39 2.45
C GLY A 185 -5.72 -5.27 1.33
N TRP A 186 -5.88 -4.88 0.07
CA TRP A 186 -5.18 -5.52 -1.05
C TRP A 186 -3.72 -5.05 -1.12
N ALA A 187 -3.46 -3.77 -0.93
CA ALA A 187 -2.14 -3.16 -1.10
C ALA A 187 -1.18 -3.46 0.07
N THR A 188 -1.74 -3.83 1.24
CA THR A 188 -0.98 -4.24 2.44
C THR A 188 -0.50 -5.68 2.33
#